data_ecf47534f4277820f6af1645b021153c
#
_entry.id   ecf47534f4277820f6af1645b021153c
#
_cell.length_a   1.000
_cell.length_b   1.000
_cell.length_c   1.000
_cell.angle_alpha   90.00
_cell.angle_beta   90.00
_cell.angle_gamma   90.00
#
_symmetry.space_group_name_H-M   'P 1'
#
loop_
_entity.id
_entity.type
_entity.pdbx_description
1 polymer ?
#
loop_
_entity_poly.entity_id
_entity_poly.type
_entity_poly.pdbx_seq_one_letter_code
_entity_poly.pdbx_strand_id
1 'polypeptide(L)'
;MKERLNMRRIIVDSGSSIKVDEKKMYGVEILPIQLQMGNDFFWDGVNLSTEELYSRLKDSSQFPKTSLPSLEETQKLVDLYTGQGDEVLIITISSGISGTYQTMKMLFDEYENVEVFDSQLAVGGIRFLVEEARRYDNETMEVVVEKLNQLIPRIVIAAIPATLDYLLAGGRLSKSSWMLGKLLSIIPIITFIDGKVEVLAKKRGIKQGKRALIEMIQADRADKDYGIIASYTYNRGNIDEVISMLPQEYKSAISVYDDLCSSIACHWGPNAFGFIYVKSV
;
A
#
# COMPACT_ATOMS: atom_id res chain seq x y z
N MET A 1 28.88 -29.56 -9.55
CA MET A 1 27.71 -28.87 -8.97
C MET A 1 27.87 -27.40 -9.35
N LYS A 2 26.91 -26.82 -10.10
CA LYS A 2 26.90 -25.36 -10.26
C LYS A 2 26.57 -24.78 -8.88
N GLU A 3 27.43 -23.93 -8.35
CA GLU A 3 27.11 -23.13 -7.18
C GLU A 3 25.78 -22.40 -7.48
N ARG A 4 24.78 -22.68 -6.66
CA ARG A 4 23.52 -21.92 -6.72
C ARG A 4 23.86 -20.52 -6.22
N LEU A 5 23.72 -19.52 -7.08
CA LEU A 5 23.82 -18.14 -6.65
C LEU A 5 22.72 -17.88 -5.61
N ASN A 6 23.09 -17.36 -4.45
CA ASN A 6 22.13 -16.93 -3.44
C ASN A 6 21.20 -15.91 -4.09
N MET A 7 19.90 -16.13 -3.97
CA MET A 7 18.89 -15.24 -4.55
C MET A 7 18.28 -14.39 -3.45
N ARG A 8 17.95 -13.15 -3.78
CA ARG A 8 17.15 -12.32 -2.88
C ARG A 8 15.68 -12.64 -3.06
N ARG A 9 15.04 -13.10 -1.99
CA ARG A 9 13.60 -13.32 -1.88
C ARG A 9 12.95 -12.09 -1.30
N ILE A 10 11.97 -11.55 -2.00
CA ILE A 10 11.18 -10.42 -1.48
C ILE A 10 9.83 -10.95 -1.01
N ILE A 11 9.49 -10.63 0.22
CA ILE A 11 8.21 -10.94 0.85
C ILE A 11 7.52 -9.61 1.17
N VAL A 12 6.24 -9.49 0.83
CA VAL A 12 5.42 -8.32 1.19
C VAL A 12 4.15 -8.78 1.90
N ASP A 13 3.55 -7.95 2.73
CA ASP A 13 2.17 -8.21 3.16
C ASP A 13 1.14 -7.72 2.12
N SER A 14 -0.11 -8.16 2.23
CA SER A 14 -1.16 -7.79 1.27
C SER A 14 -1.51 -6.30 1.31
N GLY A 15 -1.05 -5.54 2.32
CA GLY A 15 -1.14 -4.09 2.34
C GLY A 15 -0.37 -3.38 1.22
N SER A 16 0.50 -4.11 0.49
CA SER A 16 1.13 -3.67 -0.76
C SER A 16 0.14 -3.51 -1.92
N SER A 17 -1.04 -4.10 -1.79
CA SER A 17 -2.05 -4.22 -2.86
C SER A 17 -1.54 -4.96 -4.12
N ILE A 18 -0.40 -5.67 -4.02
CA ILE A 18 0.03 -6.63 -5.05
C ILE A 18 -0.89 -7.85 -4.94
N LYS A 19 -1.53 -8.22 -6.04
CA LYS A 19 -2.48 -9.34 -6.08
C LYS A 19 -1.78 -10.68 -6.26
N VAL A 20 -2.45 -11.76 -5.89
CA VAL A 20 -1.88 -13.11 -5.95
C VAL A 20 -1.47 -13.51 -7.38
N ASP A 21 -2.21 -13.07 -8.39
CA ASP A 21 -1.88 -13.30 -9.80
C ASP A 21 -0.70 -12.43 -10.30
N GLU A 22 -0.39 -11.32 -9.61
CA GLU A 22 0.74 -10.45 -9.90
C GLU A 22 2.06 -10.91 -9.24
N LYS A 23 2.03 -11.86 -8.29
CA LYS A 23 3.21 -12.37 -7.55
C LYS A 23 4.40 -12.67 -8.46
N LYS A 24 4.17 -13.36 -9.58
CA LYS A 24 5.23 -13.76 -10.52
C LYS A 24 5.82 -12.55 -11.25
N MET A 25 4.99 -11.57 -11.59
CA MET A 25 5.42 -10.36 -12.29
C MET A 25 6.36 -9.52 -11.42
N TYR A 26 6.03 -9.37 -10.14
CA TYR A 26 6.86 -8.64 -9.17
C TYR A 26 7.95 -9.51 -8.54
N GLY A 27 7.90 -10.83 -8.74
CA GLY A 27 8.86 -11.77 -8.14
C GLY A 27 8.78 -11.83 -6.61
N VAL A 28 7.60 -11.67 -6.02
CA VAL A 28 7.39 -11.59 -4.56
C VAL A 28 6.56 -12.74 -4.01
N GLU A 29 6.69 -12.99 -2.72
CA GLU A 29 5.70 -13.71 -1.92
C GLU A 29 4.82 -12.72 -1.17
N ILE A 30 3.53 -13.06 -0.99
CA ILE A 30 2.55 -12.21 -0.33
C ILE A 30 2.06 -12.88 0.94
N LEU A 31 2.14 -12.16 2.05
CA LEU A 31 1.58 -12.55 3.34
C LEU A 31 0.18 -11.96 3.46
N PRO A 32 -0.89 -12.77 3.40
CA PRO A 32 -2.24 -12.28 3.53
C PRO A 32 -2.48 -11.69 4.92
N ILE A 33 -2.99 -10.45 4.96
CA ILE A 33 -3.48 -9.83 6.20
C ILE A 33 -4.82 -10.46 6.55
N GLN A 34 -5.05 -10.74 7.84
CA GLN A 34 -6.33 -11.26 8.30
C GLN A 34 -7.35 -10.13 8.48
N LEU A 35 -8.58 -10.37 8.04
CA LEU A 35 -9.73 -9.50 8.28
C LEU A 35 -10.76 -10.21 9.17
N GLN A 36 -11.35 -9.47 10.08
CA GLN A 36 -12.49 -9.90 10.87
C GLN A 36 -13.72 -9.07 10.54
N MET A 37 -14.83 -9.72 10.21
CA MET A 37 -16.13 -9.11 9.95
C MET A 37 -17.18 -9.82 10.83
N GLY A 38 -17.62 -9.16 11.89
CA GLY A 38 -18.42 -9.81 12.92
C GLY A 38 -17.65 -10.94 13.59
N ASN A 39 -18.16 -12.18 13.45
CA ASN A 39 -17.53 -13.40 13.96
C ASN A 39 -16.71 -14.16 12.91
N ASP A 40 -16.74 -13.71 11.66
CA ASP A 40 -16.05 -14.38 10.55
C ASP A 40 -14.64 -13.83 10.38
N PHE A 41 -13.70 -14.72 10.02
CA PHE A 41 -12.31 -14.40 9.73
C PHE A 41 -11.97 -14.75 8.30
N PHE A 42 -11.25 -13.86 7.66
CA PHE A 42 -10.84 -13.98 6.26
C PHE A 42 -9.36 -13.65 6.09
N TRP A 43 -8.78 -14.19 5.01
CA TRP A 43 -7.45 -13.85 4.55
C TRP A 43 -7.54 -13.06 3.25
N ASP A 44 -6.97 -11.88 3.24
CA ASP A 44 -7.01 -10.94 2.12
C ASP A 44 -6.47 -11.57 0.82
N GLY A 45 -7.28 -11.52 -0.24
CA GLY A 45 -6.93 -12.09 -1.54
C GLY A 45 -6.90 -13.63 -1.60
N VAL A 46 -7.26 -14.33 -0.50
CA VAL A 46 -7.31 -15.80 -0.45
C VAL A 46 -8.75 -16.30 -0.42
N ASN A 47 -9.52 -15.87 0.57
CA ASN A 47 -10.91 -16.28 0.75
C ASN A 47 -11.87 -15.10 0.98
N LEU A 48 -11.45 -13.89 0.62
CA LEU A 48 -12.26 -12.67 0.59
C LEU A 48 -11.87 -11.85 -0.64
N SER A 49 -12.80 -11.68 -1.57
CA SER A 49 -12.65 -10.73 -2.67
C SER A 49 -13.09 -9.32 -2.25
N THR A 50 -12.68 -8.30 -3.02
CA THR A 50 -13.13 -6.92 -2.77
C THR A 50 -14.63 -6.76 -3.00
N GLU A 51 -15.22 -7.47 -3.97
CA GLU A 51 -16.67 -7.48 -4.22
C GLU A 51 -17.44 -8.04 -3.02
N GLU A 52 -16.97 -9.16 -2.46
CA GLU A 52 -17.57 -9.75 -1.27
C GLU A 52 -17.44 -8.84 -0.05
N LEU A 53 -16.26 -8.21 0.14
CA LEU A 53 -16.08 -7.20 1.19
C LEU A 53 -17.14 -6.10 1.09
N TYR A 54 -17.33 -5.50 -0.10
CA TYR A 54 -18.29 -4.40 -0.27
C TYR A 54 -19.74 -4.86 -0.12
N SER A 55 -20.07 -6.07 -0.54
CA SER A 55 -21.40 -6.65 -0.29
C SER A 55 -21.67 -6.72 1.21
N ARG A 56 -20.75 -7.27 1.98
CA ARG A 56 -20.87 -7.41 3.43
C ARG A 56 -20.89 -6.05 4.16
N LEU A 57 -20.13 -5.05 3.67
CA LEU A 57 -20.12 -3.71 4.24
C LEU A 57 -21.47 -2.98 4.13
N LYS A 58 -22.26 -3.27 3.08
CA LYS A 58 -23.59 -2.67 2.92
C LYS A 58 -24.57 -3.15 3.98
N ASP A 59 -24.43 -4.40 4.41
CA ASP A 59 -25.36 -5.08 5.31
C ASP A 59 -24.90 -5.03 6.78
N SER A 60 -23.67 -4.57 7.03
CA SER A 60 -23.07 -4.57 8.36
C SER A 60 -23.15 -3.20 9.03
N SER A 61 -23.57 -3.18 10.30
CA SER A 61 -23.43 -2.02 11.18
C SER A 61 -22.05 -1.92 11.83
N GLN A 62 -21.15 -2.89 11.59
CA GLN A 62 -19.82 -2.97 12.19
C GLN A 62 -18.73 -2.76 11.15
N PHE A 63 -17.75 -1.94 11.49
CA PHE A 63 -16.56 -1.79 10.68
C PHE A 63 -15.67 -3.04 10.77
N PRO A 64 -15.10 -3.53 9.64
CA PRO A 64 -14.12 -4.60 9.66
C PRO A 64 -12.91 -4.23 10.49
N LYS A 65 -12.24 -5.26 11.03
CA LYS A 65 -10.94 -5.13 11.71
C LYS A 65 -9.91 -5.91 10.95
N THR A 66 -8.68 -5.44 10.96
CA THR A 66 -7.53 -6.17 10.40
C THR A 66 -6.60 -6.62 11.52
N SER A 67 -5.93 -7.74 11.30
CA SER A 67 -4.92 -8.31 12.16
C SER A 67 -3.64 -8.57 11.38
N LEU A 68 -2.64 -9.17 12.01
CA LEU A 68 -1.37 -9.50 11.36
C LEU A 68 -1.53 -10.65 10.34
N PRO A 69 -0.62 -10.78 9.37
CA PRO A 69 -0.44 -12.03 8.64
C PRO A 69 -0.15 -13.21 9.58
N SER A 70 -0.34 -14.44 9.09
CA SER A 70 -0.01 -15.64 9.87
C SER A 70 1.49 -15.69 10.17
N LEU A 71 1.86 -15.65 11.44
CA LEU A 71 3.26 -15.73 11.87
C LEU A 71 3.85 -17.11 11.58
N GLU A 72 3.07 -18.17 11.76
CA GLU A 72 3.48 -19.55 11.47
C GLU A 72 3.81 -19.74 9.98
N GLU A 73 2.93 -19.28 9.09
CA GLU A 73 3.18 -19.40 7.64
C GLU A 73 4.34 -18.50 7.19
N THR A 74 4.50 -17.32 7.82
CA THR A 74 5.64 -16.44 7.54
C THR A 74 6.94 -17.11 7.96
N GLN A 75 6.99 -17.72 9.16
CA GLN A 75 8.15 -18.43 9.67
C GLN A 75 8.54 -19.59 8.73
N LYS A 76 7.57 -20.43 8.34
CA LYS A 76 7.81 -21.54 7.40
C LYS A 76 8.41 -21.07 6.07
N LEU A 77 7.91 -19.95 5.55
CA LEU A 77 8.38 -19.39 4.29
C LEU A 77 9.81 -18.87 4.40
N VAL A 78 10.12 -18.15 5.47
CA VAL A 78 11.46 -17.62 5.73
C VAL A 78 12.44 -18.77 5.96
N ASP A 79 12.10 -19.76 6.79
CA ASP A 79 12.94 -20.96 7.03
C ASP A 79 13.23 -21.74 5.75
N LEU A 80 12.24 -21.82 4.86
CA LEU A 80 12.42 -22.47 3.55
C LEU A 80 13.50 -21.77 2.72
N TYR A 81 13.47 -20.45 2.64
CA TYR A 81 14.40 -19.68 1.81
C TYR A 81 15.79 -19.58 2.44
N THR A 82 15.86 -19.27 3.73
CA THR A 82 17.13 -19.19 4.45
C THR A 82 17.85 -20.55 4.51
N GLY A 83 17.08 -21.64 4.67
CA GLY A 83 17.61 -23.02 4.59
C GLY A 83 18.15 -23.41 3.20
N GLN A 84 17.80 -22.66 2.15
CA GLN A 84 18.37 -22.78 0.79
C GLN A 84 19.59 -21.89 0.58
N GLY A 85 19.95 -21.06 1.56
CA GLY A 85 21.03 -20.07 1.48
C GLY A 85 20.60 -18.77 0.81
N ASP A 86 19.29 -18.54 0.56
CA ASP A 86 18.79 -17.30 -0.02
C ASP A 86 18.77 -16.18 1.03
N GLU A 87 18.93 -14.93 0.60
CA GLU A 87 18.64 -13.74 1.40
C GLU A 87 17.13 -13.43 1.36
N VAL A 88 16.55 -12.95 2.46
CA VAL A 88 15.14 -12.59 2.52
C VAL A 88 14.98 -11.12 2.90
N LEU A 89 14.27 -10.36 2.05
CA LEU A 89 13.85 -8.99 2.33
C LEU A 89 12.32 -8.97 2.55
N ILE A 90 11.89 -8.66 3.76
CA ILE A 90 10.47 -8.53 4.11
C ILE A 90 10.13 -7.05 4.12
N ILE A 91 9.36 -6.57 3.13
CA ILE A 91 8.89 -5.18 3.07
C ILE A 91 7.45 -5.14 3.58
N THR A 92 7.26 -4.55 4.76
CA THR A 92 5.95 -4.51 5.42
C THR A 92 5.22 -3.21 5.13
N ILE A 93 3.89 -3.24 5.28
CA ILE A 93 3.11 -2.02 5.44
C ILE A 93 3.65 -1.19 6.61
N SER A 94 3.46 0.14 6.52
CA SER A 94 3.98 1.09 7.50
C SER A 94 3.74 0.70 8.96
N SER A 95 4.80 0.81 9.78
CA SER A 95 4.75 0.67 11.23
C SER A 95 3.84 1.71 11.92
N GLY A 96 3.60 2.83 11.25
CA GLY A 96 2.71 3.89 11.77
C GLY A 96 1.21 3.54 11.72
N ILE A 97 0.83 2.48 10.98
CA ILE A 97 -0.57 2.05 10.82
C ILE A 97 -0.82 0.57 11.10
N SER A 98 0.23 -0.24 11.25
CA SER A 98 0.15 -1.68 11.53
C SER A 98 1.28 -2.13 12.45
N GLY A 99 1.02 -3.15 13.26
CA GLY A 99 2.05 -3.82 14.08
C GLY A 99 2.90 -4.83 13.30
N THR A 100 2.68 -4.99 12.00
CA THR A 100 3.35 -6.03 11.17
C THR A 100 4.86 -5.88 11.23
N TYR A 101 5.39 -4.68 11.01
CA TYR A 101 6.83 -4.42 11.05
C TYR A 101 7.47 -4.86 12.37
N GLN A 102 6.96 -4.36 13.50
CA GLN A 102 7.53 -4.66 14.82
C GLN A 102 7.51 -6.15 15.11
N THR A 103 6.40 -6.82 14.76
CA THR A 103 6.26 -8.25 15.00
C THR A 103 7.23 -9.06 14.13
N MET A 104 7.35 -8.74 12.83
CA MET A 104 8.30 -9.42 11.94
C MET A 104 9.75 -9.14 12.35
N LYS A 105 10.07 -7.90 12.75
CA LYS A 105 11.41 -7.54 13.22
C LYS A 105 11.79 -8.35 14.45
N MET A 106 10.88 -8.50 15.43
CA MET A 106 11.13 -9.34 16.61
C MET A 106 11.28 -10.83 16.26
N LEU A 107 10.50 -11.33 15.29
CA LEU A 107 10.51 -12.75 14.91
C LEU A 107 11.80 -13.15 14.22
N PHE A 108 12.41 -12.25 13.44
CA PHE A 108 13.57 -12.53 12.59
C PHE A 108 14.84 -11.77 12.99
N ASP A 109 14.88 -11.18 14.20
CA ASP A 109 16.01 -10.36 14.65
C ASP A 109 17.33 -11.14 14.75
N GLU A 110 17.27 -12.48 14.99
CA GLU A 110 18.45 -13.36 15.09
C GLU A 110 18.88 -13.97 13.75
N TYR A 111 18.17 -13.69 12.63
CA TYR A 111 18.50 -14.22 11.32
C TYR A 111 19.47 -13.31 10.57
N GLU A 112 20.69 -13.80 10.31
CA GLU A 112 21.75 -13.04 9.63
C GLU A 112 21.41 -12.68 8.16
N ASN A 113 20.56 -13.49 7.51
CA ASN A 113 20.22 -13.35 6.09
C ASN A 113 18.76 -12.90 5.87
N VAL A 114 18.13 -12.28 6.89
CA VAL A 114 16.79 -11.73 6.81
C VAL A 114 16.81 -10.25 7.17
N GLU A 115 16.32 -9.41 6.28
CA GLU A 115 16.09 -8.00 6.56
C GLU A 115 14.58 -7.71 6.58
N VAL A 116 14.10 -7.07 7.64
CA VAL A 116 12.73 -6.59 7.77
C VAL A 116 12.72 -5.09 7.61
N PHE A 117 12.08 -4.62 6.55
CA PHE A 117 12.07 -3.21 6.14
C PHE A 117 10.70 -2.57 6.38
N ASP A 118 10.68 -1.46 7.12
CA ASP A 118 9.48 -0.62 7.29
C ASP A 118 9.30 0.28 6.06
N SER A 119 8.28 0.02 5.25
CA SER A 119 8.03 0.85 4.08
C SER A 119 7.64 2.28 4.41
N GLN A 120 7.14 2.56 5.61
CA GLN A 120 6.48 3.81 5.99
C GLN A 120 5.33 4.21 5.04
N LEU A 121 4.87 3.29 4.23
CA LEU A 121 3.87 3.44 3.17
C LEU A 121 2.82 2.32 3.23
N ALA A 122 1.92 2.32 2.26
CA ALA A 122 0.96 1.27 1.97
C ALA A 122 0.72 1.21 0.46
N VAL A 123 -0.09 0.26 0.03
CA VAL A 123 -0.59 0.11 -1.34
C VAL A 123 0.53 0.19 -2.40
N GLY A 124 0.28 0.82 -3.51
CA GLY A 124 1.26 0.96 -4.60
C GLY A 124 2.58 1.63 -4.22
N GLY A 125 2.66 2.31 -3.06
CA GLY A 125 3.94 2.80 -2.54
C GLY A 125 4.92 1.67 -2.27
N ILE A 126 4.42 0.52 -1.77
CA ILE A 126 5.24 -0.68 -1.56
C ILE A 126 5.62 -1.33 -2.89
N ARG A 127 4.76 -1.27 -3.93
CA ARG A 127 5.11 -1.76 -5.27
C ARG A 127 6.35 -1.06 -5.81
N PHE A 128 6.45 0.27 -5.67
CA PHE A 128 7.65 1.02 -6.08
C PHE A 128 8.90 0.59 -5.30
N LEU A 129 8.76 0.31 -4.00
CA LEU A 129 9.88 -0.22 -3.21
C LEU A 129 10.31 -1.63 -3.67
N VAL A 130 9.37 -2.49 -4.03
CA VAL A 130 9.67 -3.81 -4.61
C VAL A 130 10.41 -3.67 -5.93
N GLU A 131 9.93 -2.81 -6.83
CA GLU A 131 10.58 -2.55 -8.12
C GLU A 131 11.99 -1.98 -7.93
N GLU A 132 12.16 -1.06 -6.98
CA GLU A 132 13.47 -0.50 -6.65
C GLU A 132 14.41 -1.57 -6.08
N ALA A 133 13.95 -2.42 -5.15
CA ALA A 133 14.75 -3.52 -4.63
C ALA A 133 15.22 -4.47 -5.75
N ARG A 134 14.35 -4.74 -6.74
CA ARG A 134 14.70 -5.56 -7.90
C ARG A 134 15.74 -4.93 -8.84
N ARG A 135 15.76 -3.60 -8.95
CA ARG A 135 16.81 -2.88 -9.73
C ARG A 135 18.20 -3.12 -9.14
N TYR A 136 18.28 -3.42 -7.84
CA TYR A 136 19.52 -3.64 -7.11
C TYR A 136 19.70 -5.09 -6.62
N ASP A 137 19.11 -6.07 -7.31
CA ASP A 137 19.17 -7.51 -6.93
C ASP A 137 20.59 -8.06 -6.85
N ASN A 138 21.56 -7.47 -7.57
CA ASN A 138 22.96 -7.88 -7.57
C ASN A 138 23.83 -7.13 -6.54
N GLU A 139 23.26 -6.20 -5.80
CA GLU A 139 23.93 -5.44 -4.75
C GLU A 139 23.76 -6.08 -3.38
N THR A 140 24.53 -5.65 -2.37
CA THR A 140 24.34 -6.14 -1.00
C THR A 140 23.03 -5.67 -0.39
N MET A 141 22.55 -6.32 0.67
CA MET A 141 21.30 -5.97 1.35
C MET A 141 21.35 -4.53 1.88
N GLU A 142 22.52 -4.08 2.40
CA GLU A 142 22.70 -2.73 2.92
C GLU A 142 22.50 -1.67 1.82
N VAL A 143 23.03 -1.94 0.62
CA VAL A 143 22.87 -1.04 -0.54
C VAL A 143 21.40 -0.98 -0.93
N VAL A 144 20.68 -2.11 -0.98
CA VAL A 144 19.26 -2.12 -1.28
C VAL A 144 18.48 -1.31 -0.26
N VAL A 145 18.68 -1.56 1.03
CA VAL A 145 18.02 -0.81 2.12
C VAL A 145 18.28 0.69 2.02
N GLU A 146 19.53 1.09 1.70
CA GLU A 146 19.86 2.51 1.46
C GLU A 146 19.03 3.10 0.31
N LYS A 147 18.92 2.39 -0.83
CA LYS A 147 18.13 2.84 -1.99
C LYS A 147 16.64 2.95 -1.66
N LEU A 148 16.09 1.99 -0.94
CA LEU A 148 14.70 2.06 -0.49
C LEU A 148 14.47 3.28 0.43
N ASN A 149 15.36 3.55 1.38
CA ASN A 149 15.28 4.72 2.25
C ASN A 149 15.40 6.05 1.47
N GLN A 150 16.20 6.10 0.41
CA GLN A 150 16.28 7.26 -0.48
C GLN A 150 15.01 7.47 -1.32
N LEU A 151 14.30 6.40 -1.66
CA LEU A 151 13.09 6.46 -2.48
C LEU A 151 11.85 6.87 -1.67
N ILE A 152 11.69 6.40 -0.42
CA ILE A 152 10.50 6.65 0.42
C ILE A 152 10.06 8.13 0.39
N PRO A 153 10.91 9.14 0.65
CA PRO A 153 10.47 10.55 0.70
C PRO A 153 10.04 11.11 -0.65
N ARG A 154 10.31 10.41 -1.74
CA ARG A 154 9.87 10.77 -3.09
C ARG A 154 8.52 10.16 -3.45
N ILE A 155 8.10 9.09 -2.78
CA ILE A 155 6.82 8.42 -3.06
C ILE A 155 5.67 9.24 -2.46
N VAL A 156 4.71 9.60 -3.29
CA VAL A 156 3.49 10.31 -2.91
C VAL A 156 2.30 9.39 -3.05
N ILE A 157 1.51 9.29 -1.99
CA ILE A 157 0.17 8.70 -2.00
C ILE A 157 -0.78 9.88 -1.79
N ALA A 158 -1.55 10.25 -2.81
CA ALA A 158 -2.51 11.35 -2.74
C ALA A 158 -3.90 10.82 -3.06
N ALA A 159 -4.80 10.77 -2.07
CA ALA A 159 -6.09 10.14 -2.25
C ALA A 159 -7.23 10.91 -1.57
N ILE A 160 -8.42 10.75 -2.14
CA ILE A 160 -9.68 11.31 -1.66
C ILE A 160 -10.56 10.14 -1.21
N PRO A 161 -10.77 9.94 0.10
CA PRO A 161 -11.78 9.03 0.61
C PRO A 161 -13.18 9.64 0.45
N ALA A 162 -14.21 8.81 0.27
CA ALA A 162 -15.60 9.29 0.28
C ALA A 162 -16.00 9.80 1.67
N THR A 163 -15.49 9.17 2.72
CA THR A 163 -15.62 9.58 4.12
C THR A 163 -14.37 9.19 4.90
N LEU A 164 -14.06 9.92 5.97
CA LEU A 164 -12.97 9.57 6.90
C LEU A 164 -13.41 8.60 8.01
N ASP A 165 -14.68 8.18 8.03
CA ASP A 165 -15.23 7.37 9.13
C ASP A 165 -14.59 5.99 9.21
N TYR A 166 -14.26 5.37 8.07
CA TYR A 166 -13.58 4.06 8.03
C TYR A 166 -12.15 4.15 8.61
N LEU A 167 -11.39 5.16 8.24
CA LEU A 167 -10.04 5.39 8.78
C LEU A 167 -10.05 5.67 10.28
N LEU A 168 -11.06 6.44 10.75
CA LEU A 168 -11.24 6.71 12.17
C LEU A 168 -11.64 5.45 12.94
N ALA A 169 -12.62 4.71 12.44
CA ALA A 169 -13.11 3.48 13.07
C ALA A 169 -12.01 2.41 13.15
N GLY A 170 -11.17 2.35 12.13
CA GLY A 170 -9.98 1.50 12.10
C GLY A 170 -8.83 2.00 12.99
N GLY A 171 -8.89 3.21 13.52
CA GLY A 171 -7.82 3.80 14.34
C GLY A 171 -6.59 4.27 13.56
N ARG A 172 -6.66 4.39 12.23
CA ARG A 172 -5.56 4.82 11.33
C ARG A 172 -5.61 6.31 11.02
N LEU A 173 -6.61 7.02 11.54
CA LEU A 173 -6.69 8.48 11.49
C LEU A 173 -7.03 9.03 12.87
N SER A 174 -6.41 10.16 13.26
CA SER A 174 -6.68 10.80 14.54
C SER A 174 -8.08 11.45 14.56
N LYS A 175 -8.69 11.55 15.76
CA LYS A 175 -9.96 12.25 15.95
C LYS A 175 -9.90 13.72 15.52
N SER A 176 -8.77 14.39 15.73
CA SER A 176 -8.56 15.78 15.31
C SER A 176 -8.58 15.91 13.77
N SER A 177 -7.88 15.03 13.07
CA SER A 177 -7.88 15.00 11.59
C SER A 177 -9.28 14.68 11.03
N TRP A 178 -10.01 13.73 11.65
CA TRP A 178 -11.37 13.39 11.25
C TRP A 178 -12.38 14.56 11.42
N MET A 179 -12.32 15.28 12.55
CA MET A 179 -13.21 16.43 12.77
C MET A 179 -13.09 17.49 11.68
N LEU A 180 -11.90 17.65 11.10
CA LEU A 180 -11.65 18.60 10.02
C LEU A 180 -12.36 18.22 8.71
N GLY A 181 -12.60 16.91 8.47
CA GLY A 181 -13.33 16.41 7.32
C GLY A 181 -14.84 16.53 7.41
N LYS A 182 -15.40 16.81 8.60
CA LYS A 182 -16.86 16.97 8.82
C LYS A 182 -17.40 18.37 8.49
N LEU A 183 -16.55 19.31 8.12
CA LEU A 183 -17.01 20.62 7.65
C LEU A 183 -17.77 20.47 6.34
N LEU A 184 -18.91 21.14 6.23
CA LEU A 184 -19.82 21.03 5.08
C LEU A 184 -19.07 21.29 3.76
N SER A 185 -19.17 20.32 2.84
CA SER A 185 -18.55 20.36 1.51
C SER A 185 -17.01 20.39 1.49
N ILE A 186 -16.32 20.08 2.58
CA ILE A 186 -14.86 19.96 2.59
C ILE A 186 -14.46 18.54 2.18
N ILE A 187 -13.61 18.47 1.16
CA ILE A 187 -13.03 17.23 0.64
C ILE A 187 -11.58 17.15 1.12
N PRO A 188 -11.23 16.19 1.99
CA PRO A 188 -9.85 15.96 2.41
C PRO A 188 -9.08 15.25 1.30
N ILE A 189 -7.83 15.65 1.09
CA ILE A 189 -6.83 14.85 0.39
C ILE A 189 -5.92 14.32 1.45
N ILE A 190 -5.78 12.99 1.52
CA ILE A 190 -4.93 12.32 2.50
C ILE A 190 -3.67 11.78 1.85
N THR A 191 -2.62 11.66 2.66
CA THR A 191 -1.31 11.18 2.29
C THR A 191 -0.68 10.40 3.44
N PHE A 192 0.55 9.91 3.23
CA PHE A 192 1.41 9.40 4.30
C PHE A 192 2.48 10.43 4.64
N ILE A 193 2.64 10.72 5.94
CA ILE A 193 3.70 11.55 6.50
C ILE A 193 4.28 10.76 7.68
N ASP A 194 5.58 10.51 7.67
CA ASP A 194 6.28 9.73 8.70
C ASP A 194 5.55 8.41 9.03
N GLY A 195 5.13 7.72 8.00
CA GLY A 195 4.45 6.43 8.10
C GLY A 195 2.98 6.48 8.56
N LYS A 196 2.39 7.64 8.78
CA LYS A 196 1.01 7.81 9.27
C LYS A 196 0.11 8.44 8.21
N VAL A 197 -1.18 8.11 8.28
CA VAL A 197 -2.19 8.74 7.44
C VAL A 197 -2.50 10.14 7.96
N GLU A 198 -2.29 11.15 7.12
CA GLU A 198 -2.50 12.56 7.45
C GLU A 198 -3.31 13.29 6.38
N VAL A 199 -3.99 14.37 6.80
CA VAL A 199 -4.71 15.24 5.88
C VAL A 199 -3.74 16.25 5.27
N LEU A 200 -3.36 16.02 4.01
CA LEU A 200 -2.43 16.89 3.27
C LEU A 200 -3.07 18.21 2.86
N ALA A 201 -4.32 18.16 2.37
CA ALA A 201 -5.02 19.32 1.89
C ALA A 201 -6.53 19.21 2.11
N LYS A 202 -7.21 20.35 2.07
CA LYS A 202 -8.67 20.47 2.18
C LYS A 202 -9.18 21.32 1.02
N LYS A 203 -10.12 20.79 0.25
CA LYS A 203 -10.71 21.50 -0.90
C LYS A 203 -12.22 21.61 -0.74
N ARG A 204 -12.80 22.67 -1.28
CA ARG A 204 -14.25 22.88 -1.21
C ARG A 204 -14.94 22.25 -2.41
N GLY A 205 -15.64 21.13 -2.16
CA GLY A 205 -16.33 20.34 -3.18
C GLY A 205 -15.42 19.40 -3.98
N ILE A 206 -16.04 18.31 -4.48
CA ILE A 206 -15.33 17.21 -5.13
C ILE A 206 -14.56 17.63 -6.39
N LYS A 207 -15.10 18.61 -7.16
CA LYS A 207 -14.42 19.13 -8.37
C LYS A 207 -13.07 19.77 -8.04
N GLN A 208 -12.98 20.52 -6.94
CA GLN A 208 -11.73 21.12 -6.50
C GLN A 208 -10.76 20.05 -5.95
N GLY A 209 -11.29 19.03 -5.27
CA GLY A 209 -10.49 17.88 -4.84
C GLY A 209 -9.85 17.16 -6.03
N LYS A 210 -10.63 16.81 -7.06
CA LYS A 210 -10.14 16.17 -8.28
C LYS A 210 -9.08 17.01 -9.00
N ARG A 211 -9.31 18.34 -9.12
CA ARG A 211 -8.34 19.26 -9.72
C ARG A 211 -7.03 19.29 -8.92
N ALA A 212 -7.10 19.29 -7.60
CA ALA A 212 -5.92 19.33 -6.75
C ALA A 212 -5.04 18.08 -6.90
N LEU A 213 -5.61 16.89 -7.12
CA LEU A 213 -4.82 15.68 -7.41
C LEU A 213 -3.99 15.84 -8.70
N ILE A 214 -4.59 16.47 -9.74
CA ILE A 214 -3.89 16.76 -11.00
C ILE A 214 -2.77 17.78 -10.79
N GLU A 215 -3.08 18.87 -10.08
CA GLU A 215 -2.10 19.91 -9.75
C GLU A 215 -0.90 19.36 -8.97
N MET A 216 -1.14 18.41 -8.07
CA MET A 216 -0.05 17.74 -7.30
C MET A 216 0.88 16.94 -8.23
N ILE A 217 0.34 16.09 -9.10
CA ILE A 217 1.12 15.31 -10.06
C ILE A 217 1.99 16.22 -10.93
N GLN A 218 1.44 17.37 -11.38
CA GLN A 218 2.15 18.32 -12.22
C GLN A 218 3.21 19.12 -11.43
N ALA A 219 2.89 19.56 -10.21
CA ALA A 219 3.80 20.34 -9.37
C ALA A 219 5.00 19.50 -8.91
N ASP A 220 4.75 18.23 -8.55
CA ASP A 220 5.78 17.26 -8.16
C ASP A 220 6.55 16.69 -9.36
N ARG A 221 6.12 17.00 -10.59
CA ARG A 221 6.69 16.44 -11.83
C ARG A 221 6.81 14.94 -11.76
N ALA A 222 5.69 14.22 -11.54
CA ALA A 222 5.71 12.78 -11.35
C ALA A 222 6.68 12.09 -12.32
N ASP A 223 7.57 11.27 -11.76
CA ASP A 223 8.64 10.59 -12.47
C ASP A 223 8.04 9.47 -13.35
N LYS A 224 8.12 9.64 -14.67
CA LYS A 224 7.48 8.75 -15.64
C LYS A 224 8.18 7.40 -15.74
N ASP A 225 9.43 7.30 -15.31
CA ASP A 225 10.19 6.04 -15.35
C ASP A 225 9.69 5.05 -14.28
N TYR A 226 9.08 5.55 -13.20
CA TYR A 226 8.36 4.74 -12.22
C TYR A 226 6.90 4.50 -12.62
N GLY A 227 6.34 5.35 -13.47
CA GLY A 227 4.92 5.34 -13.79
C GLY A 227 4.05 5.97 -12.70
N ILE A 228 2.73 5.94 -12.95
CA ILE A 228 1.71 6.42 -12.03
C ILE A 228 0.71 5.31 -11.79
N ILE A 229 0.41 5.02 -10.52
CA ILE A 229 -0.61 4.07 -10.12
C ILE A 229 -1.90 4.83 -9.84
N ALA A 230 -2.96 4.49 -10.56
CA ALA A 230 -4.30 5.01 -10.35
C ALA A 230 -5.09 4.04 -9.47
N SER A 231 -5.33 4.40 -8.21
CA SER A 231 -5.98 3.54 -7.24
C SER A 231 -7.42 3.93 -6.96
N TYR A 232 -8.26 2.95 -6.68
CA TYR A 232 -9.68 3.16 -6.34
C TYR A 232 -10.20 2.06 -5.43
N THR A 233 -11.39 2.28 -4.86
CA THR A 233 -12.15 1.28 -4.12
C THR A 233 -13.58 1.22 -4.63
N TYR A 234 -14.15 0.02 -4.79
CA TYR A 234 -15.51 -0.28 -5.20
C TYR A 234 -15.83 0.00 -6.67
N ASN A 235 -15.58 1.20 -7.19
CA ASN A 235 -15.78 1.51 -8.62
C ASN A 235 -14.80 2.57 -9.12
N ARG A 236 -14.58 2.55 -10.45
CA ARG A 236 -13.60 3.39 -11.13
C ARG A 236 -14.09 4.78 -11.50
N GLY A 237 -15.41 5.07 -11.39
CA GLY A 237 -15.98 6.28 -11.98
C GLY A 237 -15.26 7.58 -11.60
N ASN A 238 -14.88 7.71 -10.33
CA ASN A 238 -14.16 8.90 -9.88
C ASN A 238 -12.74 9.00 -10.42
N ILE A 239 -11.99 7.90 -10.40
CA ILE A 239 -10.60 7.92 -10.89
C ILE A 239 -10.55 8.09 -12.41
N ASP A 240 -11.46 7.45 -13.15
CA ASP A 240 -11.55 7.59 -14.61
C ASP A 240 -11.88 9.04 -15.01
N GLU A 241 -12.75 9.75 -14.25
CA GLU A 241 -13.01 11.17 -14.48
C GLU A 241 -11.74 12.00 -14.28
N VAL A 242 -10.97 11.78 -13.19
CA VAL A 242 -9.72 12.51 -12.96
C VAL A 242 -8.70 12.22 -14.06
N ILE A 243 -8.54 10.96 -14.45
CA ILE A 243 -7.64 10.55 -15.55
C ILE A 243 -8.03 11.25 -16.86
N SER A 244 -9.34 11.39 -17.14
CA SER A 244 -9.79 12.08 -18.35
C SER A 244 -9.29 13.51 -18.44
N MET A 245 -9.09 14.16 -17.29
CA MET A 245 -8.65 15.55 -17.14
C MET A 245 -7.12 15.73 -17.07
N LEU A 246 -6.35 14.63 -16.88
CA LEU A 246 -4.89 14.70 -16.84
C LEU A 246 -4.31 15.14 -18.19
N PRO A 247 -3.18 15.88 -18.22
CA PRO A 247 -2.38 16.06 -19.43
C PRO A 247 -1.95 14.73 -20.04
N GLN A 248 -1.86 14.66 -21.36
CA GLN A 248 -1.59 13.42 -22.10
C GLN A 248 -0.31 12.73 -21.63
N GLU A 249 0.72 13.50 -21.29
CA GLU A 249 2.01 12.97 -20.83
C GLU A 249 1.88 12.15 -19.53
N TYR A 250 1.01 12.56 -18.58
CA TYR A 250 0.74 11.82 -17.34
C TYR A 250 -0.26 10.69 -17.55
N LYS A 251 -1.22 10.86 -18.47
CA LYS A 251 -2.11 9.75 -18.89
C LYS A 251 -1.31 8.57 -19.41
N SER A 252 -0.33 8.84 -20.26
CA SER A 252 0.53 7.79 -20.85
C SER A 252 1.46 7.13 -19.83
N ALA A 253 1.71 7.78 -18.69
CA ALA A 253 2.51 7.26 -17.61
C ALA A 253 1.70 6.40 -16.60
N ILE A 254 0.38 6.28 -16.75
CA ILE A 254 -0.40 5.39 -15.89
C ILE A 254 -0.05 3.94 -16.22
N SER A 255 0.64 3.30 -15.29
CA SER A 255 1.14 1.92 -15.43
C SER A 255 0.19 0.89 -14.84
N VAL A 256 -0.55 1.24 -13.78
CA VAL A 256 -1.42 0.34 -13.04
C VAL A 256 -2.74 1.02 -12.69
N TYR A 257 -3.85 0.26 -12.88
CA TYR A 257 -5.16 0.57 -12.29
C TYR A 257 -5.37 -0.37 -11.12
N ASP A 258 -5.25 0.15 -9.91
CA ASP A 258 -5.25 -0.63 -8.68
C ASP A 258 -6.61 -0.56 -7.98
N ASP A 259 -7.41 -1.64 -8.07
CA ASP A 259 -8.52 -1.89 -7.14
C ASP A 259 -7.94 -2.39 -5.83
N LEU A 260 -7.90 -1.51 -4.83
CA LEU A 260 -7.22 -1.78 -3.57
C LEU A 260 -7.70 -3.08 -2.92
N CYS A 261 -6.76 -3.85 -2.38
CA CYS A 261 -7.02 -5.10 -1.68
C CYS A 261 -7.97 -4.92 -0.48
N SER A 262 -8.61 -6.00 -0.03
CA SER A 262 -9.66 -5.95 1.00
C SER A 262 -9.16 -5.43 2.34
N SER A 263 -7.91 -5.74 2.73
CA SER A 263 -7.32 -5.26 3.98
C SER A 263 -7.11 -3.74 4.02
N ILE A 264 -6.93 -3.13 2.87
CA ILE A 264 -6.83 -1.67 2.73
C ILE A 264 -8.22 -1.06 2.51
N ALA A 265 -9.00 -1.64 1.59
CA ALA A 265 -10.32 -1.13 1.24
C ALA A 265 -11.27 -1.04 2.43
N CYS A 266 -11.16 -1.94 3.42
CA CYS A 266 -11.97 -1.90 4.63
C CYS A 266 -11.69 -0.68 5.53
N HIS A 267 -10.49 -0.07 5.43
CA HIS A 267 -10.14 1.15 6.15
C HIS A 267 -10.37 2.43 5.34
N TRP A 268 -10.33 2.34 4.01
CA TRP A 268 -10.57 3.49 3.13
C TRP A 268 -12.04 3.70 2.82
N GLY A 269 -12.85 2.64 2.95
CA GLY A 269 -14.25 2.64 2.57
C GLY A 269 -14.46 2.62 1.05
N PRO A 270 -15.72 2.47 0.60
CA PRO A 270 -16.06 2.48 -0.82
C PRO A 270 -15.91 3.87 -1.44
N ASN A 271 -15.62 3.90 -2.75
CA ASN A 271 -15.50 5.11 -3.58
C ASN A 271 -14.34 6.06 -3.20
N ALA A 272 -13.33 5.57 -2.50
CA ALA A 272 -12.05 6.27 -2.40
C ALA A 272 -11.30 6.16 -3.74
N PHE A 273 -10.49 7.17 -4.05
CA PHE A 273 -9.69 7.19 -5.27
C PHE A 273 -8.49 8.13 -5.13
N GLY A 274 -7.45 7.87 -5.90
CA GLY A 274 -6.25 8.70 -5.86
C GLY A 274 -5.14 8.19 -6.75
N PHE A 275 -3.98 8.81 -6.61
CA PHE A 275 -2.78 8.45 -7.33
C PHE A 275 -1.63 8.14 -6.39
N ILE A 276 -0.77 7.25 -6.83
CA ILE A 276 0.51 6.96 -6.20
C ILE A 276 1.57 7.14 -7.26
N TYR A 277 2.61 7.91 -6.96
CA TYR A 277 3.67 8.24 -7.89
C TYR A 277 4.96 8.61 -7.16
N VAL A 278 6.06 8.61 -7.88
CA VAL A 278 7.37 9.07 -7.41
C VAL A 278 7.60 10.49 -7.92
N LYS A 279 8.06 11.41 -7.07
CA LYS A 279 8.47 12.76 -7.48
C LYS A 279 9.77 12.70 -8.27
N SER A 280 9.87 13.49 -9.34
CA SER A 280 11.17 13.74 -9.97
C SER A 280 12.12 14.46 -9.02
N VAL A 281 13.40 14.21 -9.18
CA VAL A 281 14.49 14.90 -8.46
C VAL A 281 14.74 16.28 -9.04
#